data_614e23cc52ed1f7a2fb72c6901c9673f
#
_entry.id   614e23cc52ed1f7a2fb72c6901c9673f
#
_cell.length_a   1.000
_cell.length_b   1.000
_cell.length_c   1.000
_cell.angle_alpha   90.00
_cell.angle_beta   90.00
_cell.angle_gamma   90.00
#
_symmetry.space_group_name_H-M   'P 1'
#
loop_
_entity.id
_entity.type
_entity.pdbx_description
1 polymer ?
#
loop_
_entity_poly.entity_id
_entity_poly.type
_entity_poly.pdbx_seq_one_letter_code
_entity_poly.pdbx_strand_id
1 'polypeptide(L)'
;MSQSVYKKVGIASIIMMASVLLSNLIGLIREMVIAYVRGAGQEVDAYQLSFLIPEILNHLLASGFLSITFIPIFSRYLARDAENEGWHVFSIILTNLGIILIGLICLAEGFSNDIISIIAPGYDETELRGAVIRMTRIIIPAQFFFFASGLFMAVQFAKEKFGIPALAPIIYNLGIILGGILLGSRFGMVGFSWGVLAGAISNCIVQYMGAKRLGMKLQISFELNHPDLRKYIVLTLPLMIGLTMTFSREFFFRIFGSYLPPGGISGINYGLKIMLIPVAIFGQAIGTAAYPFMARLVAEEKMEEMNNLLNNTLRYLALVIPVSVLLMVLKNEVVRIIYQRGQFDASATALTADILIYLLGGVFALAAYTIVPRAFYAMQNTVFPAIFGSIAVLLSIPIYYFGLRFFGSKGIALAISLSGILQVVVLYMLWNKRSDNQGSRQVYIFYTKMIFFSTALFPLLSWFKTNVLTALNPATFSGSILVVLLTGATFTLIMGLVAYSLKIKEITDVAGKIVTYVKRAVTPR
;
A
#
# COMPACT_ATOMS: atom_id res chain seq x y z
N MET A 1 19.30 -25.72 -13.76
CA MET A 1 19.72 -24.43 -13.18
C MET A 1 20.78 -24.68 -12.12
N SER A 2 21.95 -24.01 -12.18
CA SER A 2 23.06 -24.28 -11.24
C SER A 2 22.72 -23.77 -9.82
N GLN A 3 23.26 -24.41 -8.79
CA GLN A 3 23.13 -23.97 -7.37
C GLN A 3 23.48 -22.48 -7.17
N SER A 4 24.34 -21.92 -8.02
CA SER A 4 24.73 -20.50 -7.99
C SER A 4 23.57 -19.55 -8.33
N VAL A 5 22.66 -19.92 -9.24
CA VAL A 5 21.48 -19.10 -9.61
C VAL A 5 20.47 -19.06 -8.47
N TYR A 6 20.18 -20.19 -7.82
CA TYR A 6 19.28 -20.21 -6.66
C TYR A 6 19.81 -19.36 -5.50
N LYS A 7 21.13 -19.38 -5.26
CA LYS A 7 21.75 -18.55 -4.21
C LYS A 7 21.64 -17.05 -4.54
N LYS A 8 21.85 -16.64 -5.79
CA LYS A 8 21.70 -15.24 -6.24
C LYS A 8 20.26 -14.77 -6.11
N VAL A 9 19.29 -15.57 -6.57
CA VAL A 9 17.84 -15.26 -6.44
C VAL A 9 17.45 -15.15 -4.97
N GLY A 10 17.93 -16.06 -4.11
CA GLY A 10 17.67 -16.00 -2.67
C GLY A 10 18.18 -14.71 -2.02
N ILE A 11 19.42 -14.30 -2.33
CA ILE A 11 20.00 -13.05 -1.80
C ILE A 11 19.21 -11.83 -2.33
N ALA A 12 18.89 -11.79 -3.62
CA ALA A 12 18.09 -10.71 -4.21
C ALA A 12 16.72 -10.59 -3.53
N SER A 13 16.04 -11.72 -3.30
CA SER A 13 14.75 -11.76 -2.61
C SER A 13 14.85 -11.24 -1.18
N ILE A 14 15.90 -11.61 -0.43
CA ILE A 14 16.13 -11.11 0.93
C ILE A 14 16.35 -9.59 0.93
N ILE A 15 17.20 -9.08 0.02
CA ILE A 15 17.45 -7.63 -0.10
C ILE A 15 16.15 -6.88 -0.40
N MET A 16 15.34 -7.36 -1.35
CA MET A 16 14.09 -6.71 -1.71
C MET A 16 13.04 -6.80 -0.60
N MET A 17 12.92 -7.94 0.09
CA MET A 17 12.02 -8.06 1.25
C MET A 17 12.44 -7.13 2.39
N ALA A 18 13.73 -7.07 2.72
CA ALA A 18 14.25 -6.17 3.73
C ALA A 18 14.00 -4.70 3.36
N SER A 19 14.18 -4.34 2.08
CA SER A 19 13.87 -3.00 1.56
C SER A 19 12.40 -2.64 1.75
N VAL A 20 11.48 -3.54 1.40
CA VAL A 20 10.03 -3.31 1.55
C VAL A 20 9.65 -3.14 3.02
N LEU A 21 10.16 -3.99 3.91
CA LEU A 21 9.91 -3.87 5.36
C LEU A 21 10.44 -2.55 5.93
N LEU A 22 11.67 -2.20 5.58
CA LEU A 22 12.30 -0.96 6.03
C LEU A 22 11.60 0.27 5.45
N SER A 23 11.17 0.21 4.19
CA SER A 23 10.37 1.27 3.55
C SER A 23 9.04 1.49 4.27
N ASN A 24 8.32 0.42 4.63
CA ASN A 24 7.07 0.53 5.36
C ASN A 24 7.28 1.14 6.75
N LEU A 25 8.35 0.76 7.44
CA LEU A 25 8.72 1.32 8.74
C LEU A 25 9.06 2.81 8.63
N ILE A 26 9.91 3.20 7.68
CA ILE A 26 10.28 4.61 7.46
C ILE A 26 9.06 5.40 6.99
N GLY A 27 8.17 4.81 6.18
CA GLY A 27 6.91 5.40 5.78
C GLY A 27 5.99 5.69 6.98
N LEU A 28 5.93 4.79 7.97
CA LEU A 28 5.21 5.04 9.23
C LEU A 28 5.89 6.16 10.04
N ILE A 29 7.21 6.15 10.14
CA ILE A 29 7.98 7.23 10.81
C ILE A 29 7.71 8.57 10.13
N ARG A 30 7.64 8.62 8.80
CA ARG A 30 7.27 9.83 8.06
C ARG A 30 5.89 10.35 8.49
N GLU A 31 4.87 9.50 8.58
CA GLU A 31 3.55 9.92 9.06
C GLU A 31 3.59 10.38 10.53
N MET A 32 4.40 9.73 11.37
CA MET A 32 4.60 10.18 12.77
C MET A 32 5.26 11.57 12.82
N VAL A 33 6.22 11.87 11.93
CA VAL A 33 6.85 13.19 11.84
C VAL A 33 5.85 14.24 11.34
N ILE A 34 5.04 13.93 10.33
CA ILE A 34 3.97 14.82 9.86
C ILE A 34 3.00 15.12 11.01
N ALA A 35 2.54 14.08 11.72
CA ALA A 35 1.65 14.21 12.86
C ALA A 35 2.30 15.04 13.99
N TYR A 36 3.57 14.82 14.30
CA TYR A 36 4.30 15.56 15.33
C TYR A 36 4.42 17.06 15.00
N VAL A 37 4.74 17.39 13.75
CA VAL A 37 5.03 18.77 13.32
C VAL A 37 3.76 19.56 13.04
N ARG A 38 2.69 18.92 12.53
CA ARG A 38 1.48 19.60 12.02
C ARG A 38 0.14 19.02 12.50
N GLY A 39 0.17 17.94 13.26
CA GLY A 39 -1.05 17.34 13.80
C GLY A 39 -1.97 16.71 12.75
N ALA A 40 -3.29 16.83 12.97
CA ALA A 40 -4.34 16.48 12.03
C ALA A 40 -5.22 17.72 11.80
N GLY A 41 -5.02 18.40 10.69
CA GLY A 41 -5.72 19.66 10.41
C GLY A 41 -5.69 20.03 8.93
N GLN A 42 -6.19 21.22 8.63
CA GLN A 42 -6.37 21.71 7.26
C GLN A 42 -5.10 21.67 6.39
N GLU A 43 -3.94 22.02 6.96
CA GLU A 43 -2.68 22.00 6.20
C GLU A 43 -2.29 20.58 5.78
N VAL A 44 -2.51 19.59 6.66
CA VAL A 44 -2.21 18.19 6.37
C VAL A 44 -3.23 17.63 5.38
N ASP A 45 -4.51 18.02 5.49
CA ASP A 45 -5.54 17.67 4.52
C ASP A 45 -5.20 18.20 3.12
N ALA A 46 -4.79 19.47 3.03
CA ALA A 46 -4.33 20.08 1.78
C ALA A 46 -3.10 19.37 1.20
N TYR A 47 -2.15 18.97 2.05
CA TYR A 47 -0.99 18.18 1.64
C TYR A 47 -1.38 16.80 1.09
N GLN A 48 -2.32 16.10 1.72
CA GLN A 48 -2.80 14.80 1.22
C GLN A 48 -3.51 14.94 -0.14
N LEU A 49 -4.27 16.03 -0.33
CA LEU A 49 -4.92 16.31 -1.61
C LEU A 49 -3.94 16.71 -2.71
N SER A 50 -2.83 17.35 -2.35
CA SER A 50 -1.82 17.81 -3.32
C SER A 50 -1.13 16.68 -4.08
N PHE A 51 -1.25 15.43 -3.62
CA PHE A 51 -0.76 14.25 -4.32
C PHE A 51 -1.69 13.72 -5.42
N LEU A 52 -2.96 14.17 -5.52
CA LEU A 52 -3.91 13.61 -6.47
C LEU A 52 -3.42 13.71 -7.92
N ILE A 53 -3.03 14.90 -8.38
CA ILE A 53 -2.50 15.09 -9.73
C ILE A 53 -1.17 14.36 -9.94
N PRO A 54 -0.16 14.51 -9.04
CA PRO A 54 1.07 13.75 -9.13
C PRO A 54 0.87 12.23 -9.21
N GLU A 55 -0.04 11.67 -8.42
CA GLU A 55 -0.35 10.23 -8.44
C GLU A 55 -0.95 9.80 -9.78
N ILE A 56 -1.86 10.57 -10.36
CA ILE A 56 -2.40 10.30 -11.70
C ILE A 56 -1.27 10.24 -12.73
N LEU A 57 -0.38 11.24 -12.74
CA LEU A 57 0.78 11.26 -13.65
C LEU A 57 1.72 10.08 -13.41
N ASN A 58 1.96 9.72 -12.15
CA ASN A 58 2.78 8.57 -11.78
C ASN A 58 2.17 7.27 -12.33
N HIS A 59 0.87 7.09 -12.18
CA HIS A 59 0.19 5.91 -12.70
C HIS A 59 0.13 5.86 -14.22
N LEU A 60 0.05 7.00 -14.88
CA LEU A 60 0.06 7.05 -16.33
C LEU A 60 1.44 6.72 -16.94
N LEU A 61 2.56 7.17 -16.36
CA LEU A 61 3.85 7.08 -17.03
C LEU A 61 5.02 6.57 -16.18
N ALA A 62 4.96 6.71 -14.86
CA ALA A 62 6.14 6.50 -14.01
C ALA A 62 6.07 5.25 -13.12
N SER A 63 4.93 4.56 -13.04
CA SER A 63 4.76 3.42 -12.13
C SER A 63 5.40 2.13 -12.65
N GLY A 64 5.46 1.11 -11.82
CA GLY A 64 6.14 -0.18 -11.98
C GLY A 64 6.10 -0.93 -13.32
N PHE A 65 5.42 -0.39 -14.35
CA PHE A 65 5.43 -0.92 -15.71
C PHE A 65 6.82 -0.91 -16.33
N LEU A 66 7.64 0.10 -15.95
CA LEU A 66 9.02 0.19 -16.41
C LEU A 66 9.79 -1.11 -16.15
N SER A 67 9.59 -1.70 -14.98
CA SER A 67 10.21 -2.97 -14.65
C SER A 67 9.63 -4.15 -15.45
N ILE A 68 8.31 -4.14 -15.71
CA ILE A 68 7.64 -5.25 -16.40
C ILE A 68 7.91 -5.22 -17.91
N THR A 69 7.91 -4.03 -18.52
CA THR A 69 8.01 -3.87 -19.97
C THR A 69 9.44 -3.63 -20.46
N PHE A 70 10.22 -2.83 -19.72
CA PHE A 70 11.58 -2.46 -20.12
C PHE A 70 12.59 -3.57 -19.84
N ILE A 71 12.54 -4.25 -18.68
CA ILE A 71 13.52 -5.30 -18.34
C ILE A 71 13.62 -6.38 -19.42
N PRO A 72 12.51 -6.96 -19.95
CA PRO A 72 12.61 -7.95 -21.02
C PRO A 72 13.23 -7.41 -22.31
N ILE A 73 12.97 -6.13 -22.65
CA ILE A 73 13.57 -5.50 -23.83
C ILE A 73 15.07 -5.39 -23.67
N PHE A 74 15.52 -4.82 -22.54
CA PHE A 74 16.95 -4.63 -22.28
C PHE A 74 17.70 -5.95 -22.10
N SER A 75 17.12 -6.93 -21.40
CA SER A 75 17.71 -8.25 -21.19
C SER A 75 17.93 -9.01 -22.50
N ARG A 76 17.10 -8.78 -23.53
CA ARG A 76 17.30 -9.37 -24.87
C ARG A 76 18.58 -8.88 -25.52
N TYR A 77 18.94 -7.60 -25.35
CA TYR A 77 20.19 -7.05 -25.84
C TYR A 77 21.40 -7.59 -25.07
N LEU A 78 21.28 -7.73 -23.76
CA LEU A 78 22.32 -8.35 -22.92
C LEU A 78 22.59 -9.81 -23.34
N ALA A 79 21.54 -10.58 -23.64
CA ALA A 79 21.64 -11.97 -24.06
C ALA A 79 22.29 -12.15 -25.46
N ARG A 80 22.36 -11.07 -26.26
CA ARG A 80 22.98 -11.05 -27.62
C ARG A 80 24.32 -10.35 -27.64
N ASP A 81 24.89 -10.04 -26.48
CA ASP A 81 26.11 -9.24 -26.35
C ASP A 81 26.05 -7.88 -27.08
N ALA A 82 24.83 -7.36 -27.32
CA ALA A 82 24.54 -6.09 -27.98
C ALA A 82 24.21 -4.98 -26.97
N GLU A 83 24.99 -4.89 -25.89
CA GLU A 83 24.70 -3.98 -24.78
C GLU A 83 24.67 -2.51 -25.22
N ASN A 84 25.48 -2.10 -26.19
CA ASN A 84 25.47 -0.73 -26.70
C ASN A 84 24.16 -0.36 -27.38
N GLU A 85 23.54 -1.29 -28.13
CA GLU A 85 22.22 -1.12 -28.73
C GLU A 85 21.14 -1.05 -27.62
N GLY A 86 21.28 -1.87 -26.58
CA GLY A 86 20.43 -1.79 -25.40
C GLY A 86 20.46 -0.40 -24.74
N TRP A 87 21.63 0.22 -24.61
CA TRP A 87 21.77 1.59 -24.11
C TRP A 87 21.19 2.64 -25.06
N HIS A 88 21.26 2.39 -26.36
CA HIS A 88 20.62 3.25 -27.35
C HIS A 88 19.10 3.23 -27.19
N VAL A 89 18.49 2.04 -27.09
CA VAL A 89 17.05 1.87 -26.84
C VAL A 89 16.63 2.48 -25.50
N PHE A 90 17.43 2.31 -24.45
CA PHE A 90 17.22 2.97 -23.16
C PHE A 90 17.14 4.50 -23.34
N SER A 91 18.08 5.07 -24.10
CA SER A 91 18.15 6.50 -24.36
C SER A 91 16.94 7.00 -25.16
N ILE A 92 16.49 6.24 -26.17
CA ILE A 92 15.27 6.53 -26.95
C ILE A 92 14.04 6.58 -26.02
N ILE A 93 13.86 5.57 -25.16
CA ILE A 93 12.71 5.48 -24.25
C ILE A 93 12.75 6.64 -23.24
N LEU A 94 13.91 6.86 -22.60
CA LEU A 94 14.08 7.93 -21.63
C LEU A 94 13.83 9.32 -22.25
N THR A 95 14.35 9.58 -23.44
CA THR A 95 14.22 10.87 -24.12
C THR A 95 12.77 11.12 -24.55
N ASN A 96 12.18 10.20 -25.32
CA ASN A 96 10.87 10.44 -25.92
C ASN A 96 9.74 10.45 -24.88
N LEU A 97 9.72 9.46 -23.96
CA LEU A 97 8.71 9.46 -22.91
C LEU A 97 8.97 10.52 -21.84
N GLY A 98 10.24 10.84 -21.57
CA GLY A 98 10.60 11.93 -20.68
C GLY A 98 10.07 13.28 -21.18
N ILE A 99 10.17 13.56 -22.48
CA ILE A 99 9.61 14.78 -23.10
C ILE A 99 8.09 14.78 -23.03
N ILE A 100 7.43 13.66 -23.34
CA ILE A 100 5.98 13.54 -23.20
C ILE A 100 5.57 13.82 -21.74
N LEU A 101 6.27 13.25 -20.77
CA LEU A 101 5.99 13.47 -19.36
C LEU A 101 6.24 14.93 -18.94
N ILE A 102 7.32 15.56 -19.41
CA ILE A 102 7.57 16.99 -19.17
C ILE A 102 6.42 17.84 -19.75
N GLY A 103 5.96 17.51 -20.95
CA GLY A 103 4.79 18.18 -21.55
C GLY A 103 3.54 18.04 -20.69
N LEU A 104 3.25 16.82 -20.17
CA LEU A 104 2.14 16.57 -19.26
C LEU A 104 2.31 17.30 -17.92
N ILE A 105 3.53 17.36 -17.39
CA ILE A 105 3.86 18.13 -16.18
C ILE A 105 3.56 19.62 -16.42
N CYS A 106 4.02 20.21 -17.53
CA CYS A 106 3.74 21.60 -17.86
C CYS A 106 2.25 21.89 -18.03
N LEU A 107 1.50 20.97 -18.66
CA LEU A 107 0.04 21.07 -18.76
C LEU A 107 -0.61 20.98 -17.37
N ALA A 108 -0.21 20.02 -16.54
CA ALA A 108 -0.74 19.88 -15.19
C ALA A 108 -0.41 21.09 -14.28
N GLU A 109 0.77 21.69 -14.44
CA GLU A 109 1.14 22.96 -13.78
C GLU A 109 0.25 24.12 -14.21
N GLY A 110 0.07 24.28 -15.54
CA GLY A 110 -0.75 25.35 -16.12
C GLY A 110 -2.21 25.25 -15.72
N PHE A 111 -2.78 24.05 -15.81
CA PHE A 111 -4.18 23.75 -15.49
C PHE A 111 -4.42 23.27 -14.06
N SER A 112 -3.43 23.35 -13.17
CA SER A 112 -3.54 22.86 -11.79
C SER A 112 -4.73 23.43 -11.03
N ASN A 113 -5.08 24.70 -11.27
CA ASN A 113 -6.23 25.36 -10.67
C ASN A 113 -7.56 24.71 -11.11
N ASP A 114 -7.73 24.48 -12.40
CA ASP A 114 -8.97 23.91 -12.96
C ASP A 114 -9.10 22.43 -12.61
N ILE A 115 -7.99 21.70 -12.65
CA ILE A 115 -7.99 20.28 -12.27
C ILE A 115 -8.34 20.12 -10.80
N ILE A 116 -7.80 20.97 -9.91
CA ILE A 116 -8.09 20.88 -8.47
C ILE A 116 -9.54 21.23 -8.18
N SER A 117 -10.18 22.16 -8.89
CA SER A 117 -11.61 22.42 -8.70
C SER A 117 -12.49 21.22 -9.07
N ILE A 118 -12.05 20.40 -10.03
CA ILE A 118 -12.78 19.17 -10.39
C ILE A 118 -12.55 18.03 -9.39
N ILE A 119 -11.32 17.86 -8.89
CA ILE A 119 -10.95 16.70 -8.08
C ILE A 119 -11.02 16.95 -6.55
N ALA A 120 -11.10 18.22 -6.13
CA ALA A 120 -11.26 18.61 -4.73
C ALA A 120 -12.32 19.73 -4.59
N PRO A 121 -13.56 19.52 -5.07
CA PRO A 121 -14.57 20.58 -5.16
C PRO A 121 -15.00 21.11 -3.79
N GLY A 122 -14.81 20.37 -2.70
CA GLY A 122 -15.09 20.86 -1.35
C GLY A 122 -14.20 22.02 -0.88
N TYR A 123 -13.13 22.35 -1.61
CA TYR A 123 -12.21 23.46 -1.29
C TYR A 123 -12.29 24.65 -2.27
N ASP A 124 -13.29 24.67 -3.15
CA ASP A 124 -13.34 25.67 -4.24
C ASP A 124 -13.38 27.14 -3.77
N GLU A 125 -13.97 27.43 -2.61
CA GLU A 125 -14.12 28.79 -2.08
C GLU A 125 -13.21 29.10 -0.88
N THR A 126 -12.17 28.29 -0.62
CA THR A 126 -11.36 28.39 0.59
C THR A 126 -9.91 28.80 0.30
N GLU A 127 -9.25 29.47 1.28
CA GLU A 127 -7.79 29.72 1.25
C GLU A 127 -6.96 28.42 1.10
N LEU A 128 -7.54 27.30 1.48
CA LEU A 128 -6.93 25.98 1.37
C LEU A 128 -6.71 25.53 -0.07
N ARG A 129 -7.57 25.94 -1.02
CA ARG A 129 -7.36 25.67 -2.44
C ARG A 129 -6.00 26.21 -2.89
N GLY A 130 -5.67 27.45 -2.50
CA GLY A 130 -4.37 28.04 -2.80
C GLY A 130 -3.19 27.24 -2.21
N ALA A 131 -3.36 26.65 -1.01
CA ALA A 131 -2.36 25.79 -0.40
C ALA A 131 -2.21 24.46 -1.15
N VAL A 132 -3.32 23.82 -1.53
CA VAL A 132 -3.31 22.58 -2.36
C VAL A 132 -2.59 22.86 -3.68
N ILE A 133 -2.94 23.93 -4.40
CA ILE A 133 -2.32 24.28 -5.68
C ILE A 133 -0.81 24.49 -5.52
N ARG A 134 -0.37 25.29 -4.53
CA ARG A 134 1.05 25.54 -4.29
C ARG A 134 1.82 24.24 -4.03
N MET A 135 1.30 23.39 -3.14
CA MET A 135 1.95 22.11 -2.82
C MET A 135 1.94 21.15 -4.01
N THR A 136 0.84 21.06 -4.75
CA THR A 136 0.73 20.27 -5.98
C THR A 136 1.79 20.68 -7.00
N ARG A 137 1.95 21.97 -7.26
CA ARG A 137 2.97 22.50 -8.19
C ARG A 137 4.40 22.17 -7.77
N ILE A 138 4.69 22.10 -6.48
CA ILE A 138 6.02 21.68 -5.98
C ILE A 138 6.22 20.18 -6.18
N ILE A 139 5.15 19.38 -6.05
CA ILE A 139 5.24 17.92 -6.10
C ILE A 139 5.19 17.37 -7.53
N ILE A 140 4.45 18.00 -8.45
CA ILE A 140 4.29 17.51 -9.83
C ILE A 140 5.64 17.24 -10.52
N PRO A 141 6.67 18.12 -10.47
CA PRO A 141 7.96 17.87 -11.11
C PRO A 141 8.68 16.62 -10.61
N ALA A 142 8.39 16.15 -9.39
CA ALA A 142 8.94 14.92 -8.85
C ALA A 142 8.63 13.68 -9.74
N GLN A 143 7.56 13.74 -10.54
CA GLN A 143 7.14 12.63 -11.41
C GLN A 143 8.17 12.34 -12.51
N PHE A 144 8.83 13.38 -13.03
CA PHE A 144 9.93 13.18 -13.98
C PHE A 144 11.09 12.41 -13.34
N PHE A 145 11.46 12.76 -12.10
CA PHE A 145 12.55 12.08 -11.39
C PHE A 145 12.17 10.65 -11.00
N PHE A 146 10.90 10.36 -10.69
CA PHE A 146 10.42 8.99 -10.47
C PHE A 146 10.48 8.16 -11.74
N PHE A 147 10.06 8.72 -12.88
CA PHE A 147 10.15 8.06 -14.18
C PHE A 147 11.60 7.72 -14.54
N ALA A 148 12.50 8.70 -14.49
CA ALA A 148 13.91 8.50 -14.81
C ALA A 148 14.57 7.48 -13.86
N SER A 149 14.34 7.60 -12.53
CA SER A 149 14.87 6.66 -11.56
C SER A 149 14.31 5.24 -11.76
N GLY A 150 13.04 5.11 -12.18
CA GLY A 150 12.42 3.84 -12.52
C GLY A 150 13.15 3.12 -13.67
N LEU A 151 13.53 3.85 -14.72
CA LEU A 151 14.33 3.31 -15.84
C LEU A 151 15.73 2.92 -15.39
N PHE A 152 16.40 3.77 -14.58
CA PHE A 152 17.72 3.43 -14.03
C PHE A 152 17.67 2.18 -13.14
N MET A 153 16.62 2.00 -12.33
CA MET A 153 16.41 0.79 -11.53
C MET A 153 16.16 -0.44 -12.42
N ALA A 154 15.36 -0.29 -13.49
CA ALA A 154 15.04 -1.39 -14.39
C ALA A 154 16.29 -1.96 -15.07
N VAL A 155 17.25 -1.10 -15.49
CA VAL A 155 18.55 -1.55 -15.98
C VAL A 155 19.34 -2.30 -14.91
N GLN A 156 19.38 -1.78 -13.69
CA GLN A 156 20.08 -2.43 -12.58
C GLN A 156 19.48 -3.81 -12.30
N PHE A 157 18.14 -3.95 -12.32
CA PHE A 157 17.46 -5.25 -12.19
C PHE A 157 17.80 -6.19 -13.34
N ALA A 158 17.81 -5.70 -14.60
CA ALA A 158 18.19 -6.49 -15.75
C ALA A 158 19.64 -7.03 -15.66
N LYS A 159 20.52 -6.29 -15.00
CA LYS A 159 21.91 -6.69 -14.70
C LYS A 159 22.07 -7.38 -13.33
N GLU A 160 20.99 -7.88 -12.74
CA GLU A 160 20.96 -8.60 -11.45
C GLU A 160 21.56 -7.79 -10.26
N LYS A 161 21.45 -6.46 -10.29
CA LYS A 161 21.90 -5.56 -9.21
C LYS A 161 20.73 -4.98 -8.45
N PHE A 162 20.50 -5.45 -7.22
CA PHE A 162 19.34 -5.12 -6.42
C PHE A 162 19.61 -4.12 -5.29
N GLY A 163 20.88 -3.95 -4.88
CA GLY A 163 21.23 -3.19 -3.67
C GLY A 163 20.89 -1.70 -3.75
N ILE A 164 21.29 -1.00 -4.83
CA ILE A 164 21.00 0.43 -5.00
C ILE A 164 19.51 0.66 -5.25
N PRO A 165 18.80 -0.09 -6.11
CA PRO A 165 17.35 -0.01 -6.23
C PRO A 165 16.59 -0.18 -4.91
N ALA A 166 17.05 -1.06 -4.03
CA ALA A 166 16.45 -1.28 -2.72
C ALA A 166 16.46 -0.02 -1.80
N LEU A 167 17.35 0.95 -2.05
CA LEU A 167 17.41 2.20 -1.30
C LEU A 167 16.40 3.25 -1.75
N ALA A 168 15.78 3.10 -2.94
CA ALA A 168 14.92 4.12 -3.53
C ALA A 168 13.80 4.60 -2.61
N PRO A 169 12.96 3.73 -2.03
CA PRO A 169 11.88 4.19 -1.17
C PRO A 169 12.37 4.76 0.17
N ILE A 170 13.56 4.35 0.62
CA ILE A 170 14.19 4.87 1.84
C ILE A 170 14.61 6.31 1.62
N ILE A 171 15.34 6.60 0.54
CA ILE A 171 15.84 7.95 0.19
C ILE A 171 14.66 8.91 0.02
N TYR A 172 13.61 8.47 -0.67
CA TYR A 172 12.41 9.27 -0.88
C TYR A 172 11.74 9.66 0.45
N ASN A 173 11.47 8.69 1.32
CA ASN A 173 10.85 8.97 2.63
C ASN A 173 11.75 9.84 3.52
N LEU A 174 13.06 9.63 3.51
CA LEU A 174 14.01 10.49 4.23
C LEU A 174 13.99 11.92 3.70
N GLY A 175 13.88 12.12 2.40
CA GLY A 175 13.71 13.45 1.80
C GLY A 175 12.50 14.19 2.36
N ILE A 176 11.35 13.52 2.47
CA ILE A 176 10.13 14.09 3.04
C ILE A 176 10.32 14.44 4.53
N ILE A 177 10.90 13.51 5.30
CA ILE A 177 11.15 13.71 6.73
C ILE A 177 12.08 14.92 6.94
N LEU A 178 13.20 14.97 6.23
CA LEU A 178 14.16 16.07 6.34
C LEU A 178 13.56 17.40 5.88
N GLY A 179 12.81 17.41 4.76
CA GLY A 179 12.09 18.60 4.32
C GLY A 179 11.11 19.11 5.38
N GLY A 180 10.37 18.21 6.01
CA GLY A 180 9.45 18.56 7.10
C GLY A 180 10.14 19.08 8.34
N ILE A 181 11.24 18.47 8.78
CA ILE A 181 11.97 18.90 9.98
C ILE A 181 12.70 20.24 9.74
N LEU A 182 13.36 20.40 8.59
CA LEU A 182 14.19 21.56 8.30
C LEU A 182 13.37 22.77 7.84
N LEU A 183 12.33 22.56 7.05
CA LEU A 183 11.54 23.62 6.43
C LEU A 183 10.15 23.77 7.04
N GLY A 184 9.63 22.73 7.72
CA GLY A 184 8.27 22.71 8.23
C GLY A 184 7.98 23.78 9.28
N SER A 185 8.97 24.21 10.08
CA SER A 185 8.81 25.28 11.04
C SER A 185 8.53 26.66 10.39
N ARG A 186 9.10 26.91 9.20
CA ARG A 186 8.96 28.19 8.47
C ARG A 186 7.85 28.16 7.42
N PHE A 187 7.69 27.05 6.72
CA PHE A 187 6.85 26.93 5.54
C PHE A 187 5.66 25.96 5.71
N GLY A 188 5.44 25.43 6.89
CA GLY A 188 4.34 24.49 7.12
C GLY A 188 4.45 23.22 6.29
N MET A 189 3.32 22.75 5.78
CA MET A 189 3.28 21.56 4.93
C MET A 189 3.94 21.78 3.54
N VAL A 190 4.15 23.01 3.12
CA VAL A 190 4.95 23.33 1.91
C VAL A 190 6.40 22.84 2.07
N GLY A 191 6.95 22.88 3.29
CA GLY A 191 8.28 22.31 3.59
C GLY A 191 8.36 20.82 3.32
N PHE A 192 7.31 20.07 3.66
CA PHE A 192 7.21 18.64 3.32
C PHE A 192 7.10 18.42 1.81
N SER A 193 6.39 19.29 1.08
CA SER A 193 6.28 19.22 -0.37
C SER A 193 7.64 19.43 -1.06
N TRP A 194 8.46 20.35 -0.58
CA TRP A 194 9.86 20.49 -1.03
C TRP A 194 10.68 19.25 -0.68
N GLY A 195 10.41 18.62 0.47
CA GLY A 195 11.00 17.33 0.84
C GLY A 195 10.67 16.20 -0.12
N VAL A 196 9.43 16.17 -0.65
CA VAL A 196 9.01 15.22 -1.70
C VAL A 196 9.86 15.39 -2.94
N LEU A 197 9.98 16.62 -3.44
CA LEU A 197 10.77 16.93 -4.63
C LEU A 197 12.26 16.62 -4.42
N ALA A 198 12.84 17.07 -3.31
CA ALA A 198 14.23 16.81 -2.97
C ALA A 198 14.52 15.31 -2.81
N GLY A 199 13.61 14.55 -2.20
CA GLY A 199 13.70 13.10 -2.06
C GLY A 199 13.67 12.39 -3.43
N ALA A 200 12.79 12.82 -4.34
CA ALA A 200 12.71 12.29 -5.68
C ALA A 200 13.98 12.58 -6.51
N ILE A 201 14.50 13.81 -6.44
CA ILE A 201 15.77 14.21 -7.08
C ILE A 201 16.93 13.38 -6.52
N SER A 202 17.06 13.30 -5.20
CA SER A 202 18.13 12.53 -4.54
C SER A 202 18.09 11.06 -4.92
N ASN A 203 16.88 10.46 -4.93
CA ASN A 203 16.72 9.09 -5.40
C ASN A 203 17.16 8.96 -6.86
N CYS A 204 16.74 9.86 -7.74
CA CYS A 204 17.12 9.83 -9.16
C CYS A 204 18.63 9.90 -9.34
N ILE A 205 19.33 10.77 -8.59
CA ILE A 205 20.80 10.88 -8.62
C ILE A 205 21.45 9.57 -8.18
N VAL A 206 20.99 8.96 -7.09
CA VAL A 206 21.54 7.68 -6.59
C VAL A 206 21.33 6.56 -7.61
N GLN A 207 20.14 6.46 -8.22
CA GLN A 207 19.86 5.45 -9.24
C GLN A 207 20.67 5.70 -10.54
N TYR A 208 20.83 6.97 -10.94
CA TYR A 208 21.71 7.35 -12.05
C TYR A 208 23.16 6.90 -11.80
N MET A 209 23.69 7.19 -10.60
CA MET A 209 25.05 6.76 -10.22
C MET A 209 25.18 5.23 -10.24
N GLY A 210 24.14 4.51 -9.80
CA GLY A 210 24.06 3.06 -9.90
C GLY A 210 24.12 2.55 -11.33
N ALA A 211 23.32 3.11 -12.22
CA ALA A 211 23.29 2.76 -13.64
C ALA A 211 24.62 3.14 -14.35
N LYS A 212 25.19 4.30 -14.01
CA LYS A 212 26.48 4.75 -14.57
C LYS A 212 27.64 3.79 -14.24
N ARG A 213 27.66 3.26 -12.99
CA ARG A 213 28.66 2.24 -12.58
C ARG A 213 28.53 0.92 -13.34
N LEU A 214 27.37 0.68 -13.96
CA LEU A 214 27.11 -0.51 -14.78
C LEU A 214 27.38 -0.29 -16.28
N GLY A 215 28.05 0.80 -16.65
CA GLY A 215 28.43 1.10 -18.02
C GLY A 215 27.38 1.86 -18.83
N MET A 216 26.44 2.55 -18.16
CA MET A 216 25.40 3.31 -18.83
C MET A 216 25.98 4.32 -19.81
N LYS A 217 25.51 4.25 -21.04
CA LYS A 217 25.76 5.23 -22.12
C LYS A 217 24.44 5.96 -22.39
N LEU A 218 24.36 7.21 -21.96
CA LEU A 218 23.18 8.04 -22.16
C LEU A 218 23.41 8.98 -23.34
N GLN A 219 22.51 8.94 -24.31
CA GLN A 219 22.49 9.82 -25.47
C GLN A 219 21.06 10.37 -25.65
N ILE A 220 20.94 11.61 -26.02
CA ILE A 220 19.62 12.18 -26.38
C ILE A 220 19.27 11.66 -27.78
N SER A 221 18.17 10.89 -27.90
CA SER A 221 17.73 10.32 -29.17
C SER A 221 16.23 10.51 -29.36
N PHE A 222 15.84 11.10 -30.48
CA PHE A 222 14.45 11.42 -30.85
C PHE A 222 13.84 10.42 -31.84
N GLU A 223 14.30 9.19 -31.85
CA GLU A 223 13.85 8.16 -32.79
C GLU A 223 12.45 7.62 -32.43
N LEU A 224 11.39 8.32 -32.84
CA LEU A 224 10.00 7.95 -32.57
C LEU A 224 9.56 6.65 -33.25
N ASN A 225 10.21 6.29 -34.38
CA ASN A 225 9.85 5.11 -35.17
C ASN A 225 10.61 3.84 -34.76
N HIS A 226 11.40 3.90 -33.69
CA HIS A 226 12.17 2.72 -33.25
C HIS A 226 11.23 1.56 -32.83
N PRO A 227 11.45 0.31 -33.34
CA PRO A 227 10.56 -0.82 -33.07
C PRO A 227 10.37 -1.11 -31.58
N ASP A 228 11.42 -0.98 -30.79
CA ASP A 228 11.36 -1.26 -29.35
C ASP A 228 10.66 -0.15 -28.55
N LEU A 229 10.68 1.10 -29.01
CA LEU A 229 9.85 2.17 -28.44
C LEU A 229 8.37 1.84 -28.66
N ARG A 230 7.99 1.47 -29.90
CA ARG A 230 6.62 1.06 -30.20
C ARG A 230 6.20 -0.16 -29.39
N LYS A 231 7.06 -1.16 -29.28
CA LYS A 231 6.83 -2.36 -28.47
C LYS A 231 6.64 -2.01 -27.00
N TYR A 232 7.48 -1.11 -26.46
CA TYR A 232 7.36 -0.64 -25.09
C TYR A 232 6.00 0.03 -24.85
N ILE A 233 5.57 0.95 -25.72
CA ILE A 233 4.29 1.67 -25.59
C ILE A 233 3.12 0.68 -25.66
N VAL A 234 3.10 -0.22 -26.64
CA VAL A 234 2.02 -1.21 -26.83
C VAL A 234 1.90 -2.15 -25.63
N LEU A 235 3.00 -2.55 -25.02
CA LEU A 235 2.98 -3.39 -23.81
C LEU A 235 2.57 -2.61 -22.55
N THR A 236 2.91 -1.32 -22.47
CA THR A 236 2.68 -0.49 -21.30
C THR A 236 1.24 0.03 -21.23
N LEU A 237 0.65 0.39 -22.37
CA LEU A 237 -0.68 1.03 -22.43
C LEU A 237 -1.81 0.21 -21.76
N PRO A 238 -1.94 -1.12 -22.00
CA PRO A 238 -2.94 -1.93 -21.29
C PRO A 238 -2.70 -2.02 -19.77
N LEU A 239 -1.42 -2.05 -19.37
CA LEU A 239 -1.04 -2.09 -17.95
C LEU A 239 -1.41 -0.78 -17.25
N MET A 240 -1.23 0.37 -17.92
CA MET A 240 -1.62 1.68 -17.40
C MET A 240 -3.11 1.73 -17.05
N ILE A 241 -3.97 1.24 -17.95
CA ILE A 241 -5.42 1.20 -17.72
C ILE A 241 -5.75 0.31 -16.51
N GLY A 242 -5.14 -0.87 -16.43
CA GLY A 242 -5.39 -1.83 -15.35
C GLY A 242 -4.99 -1.31 -13.96
N LEU A 243 -3.86 -0.62 -13.84
CA LEU A 243 -3.39 -0.10 -12.55
C LEU A 243 -4.07 1.21 -12.15
N THR A 244 -4.41 2.09 -13.08
CA THR A 244 -5.19 3.30 -12.78
C THR A 244 -6.48 2.97 -12.05
N MET A 245 -7.09 1.86 -12.39
CA MET A 245 -8.31 1.37 -11.73
C MET A 245 -8.06 0.81 -10.31
N THR A 246 -6.88 0.28 -10.05
CA THR A 246 -6.53 -0.22 -8.70
C THR A 246 -6.36 0.92 -7.69
N PHE A 247 -5.91 2.09 -8.14
CA PHE A 247 -5.72 3.30 -7.31
C PHE A 247 -6.98 4.15 -7.14
N SER A 248 -8.05 3.84 -7.86
CA SER A 248 -9.30 4.61 -7.82
C SER A 248 -9.90 4.71 -6.41
N ARG A 249 -9.63 3.75 -5.51
CA ARG A 249 -10.06 3.80 -4.10
C ARG A 249 -9.45 4.99 -3.35
N GLU A 250 -8.12 5.20 -3.48
CA GLU A 250 -7.44 6.35 -2.85
C GLU A 250 -7.88 7.67 -3.47
N PHE A 251 -8.16 7.66 -4.76
CA PHE A 251 -8.71 8.78 -5.48
C PHE A 251 -10.10 9.18 -4.95
N PHE A 252 -11.04 8.23 -4.87
CA PHE A 252 -12.39 8.53 -4.41
C PHE A 252 -12.45 8.99 -2.97
N PHE A 253 -11.68 8.37 -2.04
CA PHE A 253 -11.74 8.85 -0.67
C PHE A 253 -11.23 10.30 -0.52
N ARG A 254 -10.28 10.74 -1.36
CA ARG A 254 -9.78 12.12 -1.33
C ARG A 254 -10.76 13.10 -1.97
N ILE A 255 -11.42 12.72 -3.08
CA ILE A 255 -12.47 13.55 -3.69
C ILE A 255 -13.60 13.79 -2.71
N PHE A 256 -14.19 12.71 -2.17
CA PHE A 256 -15.26 12.83 -1.18
C PHE A 256 -14.76 13.41 0.14
N GLY A 257 -13.51 13.16 0.49
CA GLY A 257 -12.84 13.73 1.65
C GLY A 257 -12.69 15.25 1.61
N SER A 258 -12.64 15.85 0.40
CA SER A 258 -12.55 17.31 0.26
C SER A 258 -13.75 18.06 0.87
N TYR A 259 -14.90 17.40 1.02
CA TYR A 259 -16.08 17.96 1.70
C TYR A 259 -16.08 17.79 3.21
N LEU A 260 -15.06 17.14 3.79
CA LEU A 260 -14.98 16.94 5.23
C LEU A 260 -14.50 18.19 5.96
N PRO A 261 -14.88 18.31 7.24
CA PRO A 261 -14.29 19.33 8.11
C PRO A 261 -12.77 19.13 8.25
N PRO A 262 -12.05 20.19 8.66
CA PRO A 262 -10.61 20.14 8.89
C PRO A 262 -10.17 18.95 9.73
N GLY A 263 -9.10 18.26 9.30
CA GLY A 263 -8.59 17.05 9.95
C GLY A 263 -9.25 15.76 9.46
N GLY A 264 -10.30 15.84 8.62
CA GLY A 264 -11.03 14.66 8.17
C GLY A 264 -10.22 13.77 7.24
N ILE A 265 -9.53 14.35 6.25
CA ILE A 265 -8.68 13.59 5.30
C ILE A 265 -7.46 13.03 6.03
N SER A 266 -6.78 13.86 6.83
CA SER A 266 -5.60 13.44 7.59
C SER A 266 -5.93 12.36 8.62
N GLY A 267 -7.06 12.46 9.34
CA GLY A 267 -7.53 11.43 10.25
C GLY A 267 -7.79 10.09 9.55
N ILE A 268 -8.40 10.11 8.36
CA ILE A 268 -8.57 8.90 7.54
C ILE A 268 -7.21 8.35 7.12
N ASN A 269 -6.28 9.20 6.65
CA ASN A 269 -4.95 8.77 6.23
C ASN A 269 -4.17 8.12 7.37
N TYR A 270 -4.14 8.73 8.56
CA TYR A 270 -3.50 8.16 9.74
C TYR A 270 -4.13 6.82 10.16
N GLY A 271 -5.46 6.75 10.13
CA GLY A 271 -6.18 5.50 10.38
C GLY A 271 -5.86 4.41 9.36
N LEU A 272 -5.76 4.76 8.07
CA LEU A 272 -5.35 3.83 7.00
C LEU A 272 -3.95 3.28 7.22
N LYS A 273 -2.99 4.08 7.69
CA LYS A 273 -1.63 3.59 7.98
C LYS A 273 -1.63 2.54 9.09
N ILE A 274 -2.44 2.72 10.14
CA ILE A 274 -2.63 1.71 11.20
C ILE A 274 -3.32 0.46 10.63
N MET A 275 -4.39 0.63 9.88
CA MET A 275 -5.14 -0.46 9.24
C MET A 275 -4.25 -1.31 8.31
N LEU A 276 -3.30 -0.71 7.61
CA LEU A 276 -2.41 -1.41 6.69
C LEU A 276 -1.37 -2.29 7.39
N ILE A 277 -1.11 -2.12 8.69
CA ILE A 277 -0.17 -2.96 9.44
C ILE A 277 -0.64 -4.43 9.45
N PRO A 278 -1.84 -4.77 9.95
CA PRO A 278 -2.32 -6.16 9.88
C PRO A 278 -2.52 -6.65 8.44
N VAL A 279 -2.91 -5.78 7.49
CA VAL A 279 -3.00 -6.17 6.07
C VAL A 279 -1.64 -6.60 5.52
N ALA A 280 -0.56 -5.89 5.85
CA ALA A 280 0.79 -6.25 5.42
C ALA A 280 1.26 -7.57 6.03
N ILE A 281 1.03 -7.76 7.34
CA ILE A 281 1.47 -8.96 8.07
C ILE A 281 0.71 -10.20 7.57
N PHE A 282 -0.61 -10.14 7.53
CA PHE A 282 -1.44 -11.30 7.17
C PHE A 282 -1.65 -11.44 5.67
N GLY A 283 -1.93 -10.34 4.97
CA GLY A 283 -2.26 -10.37 3.54
C GLY A 283 -1.03 -10.47 2.64
N GLN A 284 -0.17 -9.47 2.68
CA GLN A 284 0.94 -9.39 1.72
C GLN A 284 2.00 -10.48 1.93
N ALA A 285 2.37 -10.76 3.19
CA ALA A 285 3.36 -11.77 3.48
C ALA A 285 2.90 -13.16 3.03
N ILE A 286 1.68 -13.56 3.42
CA ILE A 286 1.11 -14.87 3.04
C ILE A 286 0.86 -14.92 1.53
N GLY A 287 0.30 -13.86 0.93
CA GLY A 287 0.01 -13.82 -0.50
C GLY A 287 1.27 -13.91 -1.37
N THR A 288 2.37 -13.27 -0.95
CA THR A 288 3.65 -13.36 -1.68
C THR A 288 4.25 -14.75 -1.57
N ALA A 289 4.15 -15.39 -0.40
CA ALA A 289 4.65 -16.75 -0.19
C ALA A 289 3.80 -17.82 -0.93
N ALA A 290 2.48 -17.64 -1.01
CA ALA A 290 1.58 -18.60 -1.67
C ALA A 290 1.63 -18.53 -3.20
N TYR A 291 1.93 -17.37 -3.79
CA TYR A 291 1.84 -17.14 -5.23
C TYR A 291 2.67 -18.10 -6.11
N PRO A 292 3.96 -18.41 -5.81
CA PRO A 292 4.73 -19.37 -6.60
C PRO A 292 4.12 -20.78 -6.61
N PHE A 293 3.54 -21.20 -5.48
CA PHE A 293 2.86 -22.49 -5.39
C PHE A 293 1.56 -22.49 -6.21
N MET A 294 0.79 -21.38 -6.18
CA MET A 294 -0.40 -21.20 -7.03
C MET A 294 -0.03 -21.30 -8.51
N ALA A 295 1.01 -20.58 -8.93
CA ALA A 295 1.47 -20.58 -10.33
C ALA A 295 1.93 -21.97 -10.77
N ARG A 296 2.62 -22.72 -9.91
CA ARG A 296 3.05 -24.08 -10.18
C ARG A 296 1.87 -25.03 -10.35
N LEU A 297 0.89 -25.00 -9.43
CA LEU A 297 -0.28 -25.87 -9.47
C LEU A 297 -1.13 -25.62 -10.74
N VAL A 298 -1.26 -24.36 -11.16
CA VAL A 298 -1.92 -24.01 -12.42
C VAL A 298 -1.13 -24.55 -13.62
N ALA A 299 0.20 -24.44 -13.63
CA ALA A 299 1.04 -24.97 -14.70
C ALA A 299 1.01 -26.51 -14.78
N GLU A 300 0.78 -27.18 -13.64
CA GLU A 300 0.59 -28.64 -13.55
C GLU A 300 -0.87 -29.06 -13.80
N GLU A 301 -1.77 -28.12 -14.17
CA GLU A 301 -3.21 -28.32 -14.40
C GLU A 301 -3.98 -28.88 -13.18
N LYS A 302 -3.43 -28.73 -11.97
CA LYS A 302 -3.99 -29.22 -10.69
C LYS A 302 -4.93 -28.18 -10.08
N MET A 303 -6.04 -27.88 -10.75
CA MET A 303 -6.96 -26.81 -10.33
C MET A 303 -7.64 -27.08 -8.99
N GLU A 304 -7.91 -28.33 -8.65
CA GLU A 304 -8.48 -28.71 -7.34
C GLU A 304 -7.48 -28.39 -6.19
N GLU A 305 -6.21 -28.76 -6.34
CA GLU A 305 -5.15 -28.45 -5.36
C GLU A 305 -4.95 -26.94 -5.27
N MET A 306 -5.02 -26.23 -6.40
CA MET A 306 -4.95 -24.75 -6.45
C MET A 306 -6.11 -24.12 -5.67
N ASN A 307 -7.35 -24.59 -5.87
CA ASN A 307 -8.52 -24.13 -5.13
C ASN A 307 -8.37 -24.43 -3.62
N ASN A 308 -7.88 -25.60 -3.25
CA ASN A 308 -7.63 -25.99 -1.87
C ASN A 308 -6.56 -25.08 -1.22
N LEU A 309 -5.48 -24.77 -1.94
CA LEU A 309 -4.44 -23.84 -1.48
C LEU A 309 -5.01 -22.43 -1.26
N LEU A 310 -5.79 -21.91 -2.21
CA LEU A 310 -6.43 -20.59 -2.10
C LEU A 310 -7.40 -20.56 -0.91
N ASN A 311 -8.28 -21.55 -0.79
CA ASN A 311 -9.29 -21.65 0.27
C ASN A 311 -8.64 -21.73 1.65
N ASN A 312 -7.62 -22.56 1.82
CA ASN A 312 -6.87 -22.68 3.08
C ASN A 312 -6.18 -21.36 3.40
N THR A 313 -5.55 -20.72 2.42
CA THR A 313 -4.90 -19.41 2.59
C THR A 313 -5.90 -18.35 3.06
N LEU A 314 -7.09 -18.29 2.45
CA LEU A 314 -8.15 -17.38 2.88
C LEU A 314 -8.65 -17.69 4.29
N ARG A 315 -8.75 -18.97 4.69
CA ARG A 315 -9.13 -19.34 6.06
C ARG A 315 -8.09 -18.86 7.09
N TYR A 316 -6.79 -19.01 6.81
CA TYR A 316 -5.74 -18.43 7.68
C TYR A 316 -5.84 -16.91 7.78
N LEU A 317 -6.18 -16.23 6.67
CA LEU A 317 -6.40 -14.79 6.67
C LEU A 317 -7.59 -14.35 7.53
N ALA A 318 -8.62 -15.17 7.67
CA ALA A 318 -9.77 -14.83 8.53
C ALA A 318 -9.37 -14.59 9.99
N LEU A 319 -8.20 -15.07 10.44
CA LEU A 319 -7.65 -14.78 11.77
C LEU A 319 -7.32 -13.29 11.97
N VAL A 320 -7.25 -12.51 10.90
CA VAL A 320 -7.11 -11.05 11.02
C VAL A 320 -8.37 -10.38 11.61
N ILE A 321 -9.55 -11.03 11.52
CA ILE A 321 -10.82 -10.47 12.03
C ILE A 321 -10.77 -10.27 13.55
N PRO A 322 -10.46 -11.28 14.38
CA PRO A 322 -10.32 -11.06 15.82
C PRO A 322 -9.18 -10.08 16.18
N VAL A 323 -8.08 -10.05 15.40
CA VAL A 323 -7.01 -9.05 15.58
C VAL A 323 -7.52 -7.64 15.30
N SER A 324 -8.38 -7.46 14.28
CA SER A 324 -9.00 -6.17 14.00
C SER A 324 -9.89 -5.71 15.16
N VAL A 325 -10.62 -6.64 15.78
CA VAL A 325 -11.46 -6.34 16.95
C VAL A 325 -10.60 -5.95 18.16
N LEU A 326 -9.48 -6.59 18.40
CA LEU A 326 -8.51 -6.15 19.42
C LEU A 326 -8.07 -4.70 19.17
N LEU A 327 -7.73 -4.36 17.92
CA LEU A 327 -7.35 -2.99 17.55
C LEU A 327 -8.51 -2.00 17.69
N MET A 328 -9.77 -2.42 17.42
CA MET A 328 -10.95 -1.59 17.65
C MET A 328 -11.13 -1.26 19.14
N VAL A 329 -10.94 -2.23 20.04
CA VAL A 329 -11.00 -2.02 21.50
C VAL A 329 -9.88 -1.09 21.96
N LEU A 330 -8.70 -1.22 21.37
CA LEU A 330 -7.49 -0.46 21.71
C LEU A 330 -7.29 0.78 20.82
N LYS A 331 -8.32 1.24 20.10
CA LYS A 331 -8.21 2.31 19.11
C LYS A 331 -7.51 3.58 19.63
N ASN A 332 -7.90 4.03 20.82
CA ASN A 332 -7.36 5.25 21.42
C ASN A 332 -5.91 5.09 21.85
N GLU A 333 -5.59 3.96 22.49
CA GLU A 333 -4.25 3.65 22.96
C GLU A 333 -3.28 3.46 21.78
N VAL A 334 -3.70 2.76 20.74
CA VAL A 334 -2.88 2.54 19.54
C VAL A 334 -2.61 3.85 18.81
N VAL A 335 -3.64 4.67 18.57
CA VAL A 335 -3.45 5.99 17.93
C VAL A 335 -2.56 6.89 18.79
N ARG A 336 -2.76 6.90 20.12
CA ARG A 336 -1.93 7.67 21.07
C ARG A 336 -0.48 7.24 21.01
N ILE A 337 -0.19 5.95 21.12
CA ILE A 337 1.17 5.42 21.08
C ILE A 337 1.89 5.79 19.79
N ILE A 338 1.18 5.76 18.67
CA ILE A 338 1.79 6.01 17.36
C ILE A 338 1.91 7.50 17.08
N TYR A 339 0.87 8.31 17.33
CA TYR A 339 0.80 9.68 16.81
C TYR A 339 0.73 10.78 17.86
N GLN A 340 0.17 10.56 19.07
CA GLN A 340 -0.11 11.65 20.01
C GLN A 340 1.17 12.24 20.61
N ARG A 341 1.77 13.14 19.83
CA ARG A 341 2.98 13.91 20.19
C ARG A 341 2.98 15.24 19.46
N GLY A 342 3.61 16.27 20.03
CA GLY A 342 3.74 17.59 19.42
C GLY A 342 2.37 18.22 19.10
N GLN A 343 2.14 18.53 17.84
CA GLN A 343 0.88 19.14 17.38
C GLN A 343 -0.29 18.15 17.23
N PHE A 344 -0.04 16.84 17.31
CA PHE A 344 -1.10 15.84 17.26
C PHE A 344 -1.66 15.65 18.68
N ASP A 345 -2.70 16.38 18.99
CA ASP A 345 -3.33 16.48 20.30
C ASP A 345 -4.33 15.36 20.62
N ALA A 346 -5.03 15.49 21.75
CA ALA A 346 -6.04 14.54 22.17
C ALA A 346 -7.29 14.56 21.25
N SER A 347 -7.63 15.71 20.65
CA SER A 347 -8.77 15.83 19.74
C SER A 347 -8.48 15.10 18.42
N ALA A 348 -7.30 15.27 17.86
CA ALA A 348 -6.83 14.52 16.69
C ALA A 348 -6.76 13.00 16.96
N THR A 349 -6.34 12.61 18.18
CA THR A 349 -6.36 11.22 18.62
C THR A 349 -7.77 10.65 18.63
N ALA A 350 -8.74 11.35 19.21
CA ALA A 350 -10.13 10.91 19.27
C ALA A 350 -10.74 10.80 17.86
N LEU A 351 -10.54 11.82 17.01
CA LEU A 351 -11.03 11.83 15.63
C LEU A 351 -10.48 10.61 14.85
N THR A 352 -9.16 10.43 14.89
CA THR A 352 -8.49 9.32 14.18
C THR A 352 -8.91 7.96 14.72
N ALA A 353 -9.04 7.82 16.04
CA ALA A 353 -9.50 6.57 16.68
C ALA A 353 -10.95 6.23 16.31
N ASP A 354 -11.81 7.22 16.23
CA ASP A 354 -13.21 7.02 15.82
C ASP A 354 -13.33 6.60 14.36
N ILE A 355 -12.53 7.18 13.48
CA ILE A 355 -12.42 6.78 12.07
C ILE A 355 -11.87 5.36 11.94
N LEU A 356 -10.84 5.02 12.74
CA LEU A 356 -10.14 3.75 12.70
C LEU A 356 -11.05 2.53 12.89
N ILE A 357 -12.09 2.62 13.73
CA ILE A 357 -13.05 1.52 13.92
C ILE A 357 -13.67 1.10 12.59
N TYR A 358 -14.12 2.08 11.80
CA TYR A 358 -14.80 1.81 10.52
C TYR A 358 -13.83 1.27 9.47
N LEU A 359 -12.57 1.72 9.49
CA LEU A 359 -11.51 1.18 8.64
C LEU A 359 -11.18 -0.27 9.01
N LEU A 360 -11.06 -0.57 10.30
CA LEU A 360 -10.72 -1.91 10.78
C LEU A 360 -11.78 -2.96 10.43
N GLY A 361 -13.02 -2.55 10.20
CA GLY A 361 -14.08 -3.42 9.67
C GLY A 361 -13.77 -4.01 8.29
N GLY A 362 -12.91 -3.37 7.49
CA GLY A 362 -12.52 -3.82 6.14
C GLY A 362 -11.16 -4.53 6.06
N VAL A 363 -10.40 -4.66 7.15
CA VAL A 363 -9.04 -5.24 7.14
C VAL A 363 -8.99 -6.61 6.50
N PHE A 364 -9.92 -7.50 6.86
CA PHE A 364 -9.96 -8.86 6.32
C PHE A 364 -10.16 -8.88 4.80
N ALA A 365 -10.97 -7.96 4.30
CA ALA A 365 -11.25 -7.85 2.87
C ALA A 365 -10.02 -7.33 2.12
N LEU A 366 -9.34 -6.30 2.65
CA LEU A 366 -8.11 -5.80 2.07
C LEU A 366 -6.97 -6.83 2.12
N ALA A 367 -6.87 -7.59 3.20
CA ALA A 367 -5.92 -8.70 3.29
C ALA A 367 -6.24 -9.79 2.24
N ALA A 368 -7.50 -10.19 2.09
CA ALA A 368 -7.91 -11.16 1.08
C ALA A 368 -7.72 -10.63 -0.35
N TYR A 369 -7.91 -9.32 -0.58
CA TYR A 369 -7.67 -8.68 -1.88
C TYR A 369 -6.19 -8.74 -2.29
N THR A 370 -5.24 -8.92 -1.37
CA THR A 370 -3.84 -9.15 -1.74
C THR A 370 -3.60 -10.55 -2.33
N ILE A 371 -4.53 -11.49 -2.18
CA ILE A 371 -4.36 -12.91 -2.55
C ILE A 371 -5.29 -13.31 -3.69
N VAL A 372 -6.57 -12.97 -3.64
CA VAL A 372 -7.56 -13.42 -4.64
C VAL A 372 -7.17 -13.03 -6.08
N PRO A 373 -6.72 -11.81 -6.38
CA PRO A 373 -6.25 -11.47 -7.72
C PRO A 373 -5.05 -12.31 -8.18
N ARG A 374 -4.17 -12.75 -7.26
CA ARG A 374 -3.01 -13.58 -7.60
C ARG A 374 -3.38 -14.96 -8.13
N ALA A 375 -4.55 -15.48 -7.74
CA ALA A 375 -5.08 -16.71 -8.34
C ALA A 375 -5.33 -16.53 -9.84
N PHE A 376 -5.90 -15.39 -10.25
CA PHE A 376 -6.06 -15.05 -11.68
C PHE A 376 -4.71 -14.80 -12.36
N TYR A 377 -3.76 -14.14 -11.67
CA TYR A 377 -2.42 -13.90 -12.21
C TYR A 377 -1.65 -15.21 -12.43
N ALA A 378 -1.86 -16.22 -11.57
CA ALA A 378 -1.30 -17.55 -11.77
C ALA A 378 -1.81 -18.19 -13.07
N MET A 379 -3.06 -17.90 -13.48
CA MET A 379 -3.63 -18.30 -14.77
C MET A 379 -3.22 -17.36 -15.94
N GLN A 380 -2.23 -16.49 -15.74
CA GLN A 380 -1.79 -15.46 -16.69
C GLN A 380 -2.92 -14.50 -17.14
N ASN A 381 -3.96 -14.36 -16.32
CA ASN A 381 -5.09 -13.49 -16.59
C ASN A 381 -5.07 -12.27 -15.65
N THR A 382 -4.46 -11.18 -16.10
CA THR A 382 -4.38 -9.91 -15.35
C THR A 382 -5.55 -8.98 -15.67
N VAL A 383 -6.15 -9.12 -16.85
CA VAL A 383 -7.22 -8.24 -17.35
C VAL A 383 -8.51 -8.45 -16.58
N PHE A 384 -8.86 -9.69 -16.28
CA PHE A 384 -10.10 -10.02 -15.59
C PHE A 384 -10.23 -9.40 -14.20
N PRO A 385 -9.25 -9.55 -13.27
CA PRO A 385 -9.29 -8.85 -11.98
C PRO A 385 -9.31 -7.34 -12.12
N ALA A 386 -8.61 -6.78 -13.11
CA ALA A 386 -8.59 -5.34 -13.35
C ALA A 386 -9.98 -4.81 -13.74
N ILE A 387 -10.67 -5.44 -14.69
CA ILE A 387 -12.01 -5.02 -15.13
C ILE A 387 -13.03 -5.14 -13.98
N PHE A 388 -13.13 -6.32 -13.35
CA PHE A 388 -14.14 -6.53 -12.30
C PHE A 388 -13.82 -5.79 -11.02
N GLY A 389 -12.54 -5.62 -10.67
CA GLY A 389 -12.11 -4.74 -9.59
C GLY A 389 -12.53 -3.30 -9.83
N SER A 390 -12.40 -2.81 -11.07
CA SER A 390 -12.82 -1.46 -11.48
C SER A 390 -14.32 -1.27 -11.40
N ILE A 391 -15.09 -2.23 -11.90
CA ILE A 391 -16.55 -2.20 -11.81
C ILE A 391 -16.98 -2.12 -10.34
N ALA A 392 -16.38 -2.92 -9.46
CA ALA A 392 -16.68 -2.91 -8.04
C ALA A 392 -16.34 -1.56 -7.38
N VAL A 393 -15.26 -0.89 -7.82
CA VAL A 393 -14.92 0.45 -7.35
C VAL A 393 -15.95 1.49 -7.82
N LEU A 394 -16.36 1.45 -9.09
CA LEU A 394 -17.39 2.35 -9.61
C LEU A 394 -18.73 2.14 -8.88
N LEU A 395 -19.10 0.89 -8.62
CA LEU A 395 -20.29 0.56 -7.82
C LEU A 395 -20.19 1.03 -6.36
N SER A 396 -19.00 1.34 -5.87
CA SER A 396 -18.83 1.89 -4.52
C SER A 396 -19.03 3.41 -4.43
N ILE A 397 -19.09 4.14 -5.54
CA ILE A 397 -19.30 5.61 -5.54
C ILE A 397 -20.54 6.02 -4.74
N PRO A 398 -21.72 5.40 -4.91
CA PRO A 398 -22.87 5.72 -4.08
C PRO A 398 -22.61 5.51 -2.58
N ILE A 399 -21.80 4.49 -2.20
CA ILE A 399 -21.47 4.21 -0.80
C ILE A 399 -20.64 5.37 -0.23
N TYR A 400 -19.69 5.93 -1.00
CA TYR A 400 -18.94 7.12 -0.60
C TYR A 400 -19.85 8.35 -0.46
N TYR A 401 -20.76 8.56 -1.42
CA TYR A 401 -21.68 9.70 -1.39
C TYR A 401 -22.61 9.67 -0.18
N PHE A 402 -23.30 8.57 0.03
CA PHE A 402 -24.21 8.42 1.18
C PHE A 402 -23.44 8.33 2.51
N GLY A 403 -22.29 7.67 2.53
CA GLY A 403 -21.41 7.63 3.69
C GLY A 403 -20.98 9.03 4.13
N LEU A 404 -20.51 9.85 3.21
CA LEU A 404 -20.17 11.26 3.48
C LEU A 404 -21.38 12.02 4.03
N ARG A 405 -22.52 11.92 3.35
CA ARG A 405 -23.72 12.71 3.69
C ARG A 405 -24.28 12.38 5.07
N PHE A 406 -24.29 11.12 5.49
CA PHE A 406 -24.90 10.67 6.74
C PHE A 406 -23.93 10.57 7.91
N PHE A 407 -22.67 10.25 7.66
CA PHE A 407 -21.70 9.91 8.71
C PHE A 407 -20.37 10.68 8.60
N GLY A 408 -20.22 11.61 7.65
CA GLY A 408 -19.00 12.41 7.47
C GLY A 408 -17.74 11.54 7.30
N SER A 409 -16.67 11.84 8.05
CA SER A 409 -15.41 11.11 7.99
C SER A 409 -15.54 9.61 8.34
N LYS A 410 -16.40 9.27 9.31
CA LYS A 410 -16.72 7.88 9.68
C LYS A 410 -17.37 7.14 8.50
N GLY A 411 -18.24 7.83 7.75
CA GLY A 411 -18.92 7.29 6.59
C GLY A 411 -17.98 7.03 5.41
N ILE A 412 -17.00 7.92 5.17
CA ILE A 412 -15.96 7.67 4.16
C ILE A 412 -15.09 6.47 4.56
N ALA A 413 -14.72 6.37 5.84
CA ALA A 413 -13.97 5.22 6.35
C ALA A 413 -14.75 3.90 6.19
N LEU A 414 -16.05 3.92 6.45
CA LEU A 414 -16.95 2.80 6.20
C LEU A 414 -17.02 2.47 4.71
N ALA A 415 -17.10 3.48 3.84
CA ALA A 415 -17.13 3.30 2.39
C ALA A 415 -15.85 2.63 1.87
N ILE A 416 -14.67 3.00 2.39
CA ILE A 416 -13.39 2.33 2.08
C ILE A 416 -13.48 0.83 2.42
N SER A 417 -13.99 0.50 3.61
CA SER A 417 -14.14 -0.88 4.06
C SER A 417 -15.15 -1.66 3.22
N LEU A 418 -16.33 -1.11 2.98
CA LEU A 418 -17.37 -1.76 2.18
C LEU A 418 -16.96 -1.91 0.71
N SER A 419 -16.27 -0.93 0.14
CA SER A 419 -15.70 -1.03 -1.21
C SER A 419 -14.69 -2.18 -1.30
N GLY A 420 -13.80 -2.32 -0.31
CA GLY A 420 -12.86 -3.43 -0.23
C GLY A 420 -13.55 -4.79 -0.11
N ILE A 421 -14.60 -4.87 0.70
CA ILE A 421 -15.42 -6.09 0.85
C ILE A 421 -16.10 -6.42 -0.48
N LEU A 422 -16.75 -5.44 -1.12
CA LEU A 422 -17.41 -5.65 -2.41
C LEU A 422 -16.42 -6.17 -3.47
N GLN A 423 -15.23 -5.55 -3.57
CA GLN A 423 -14.20 -5.97 -4.52
C GLN A 423 -13.78 -7.42 -4.32
N VAL A 424 -13.43 -7.80 -3.09
CA VAL A 424 -12.93 -9.16 -2.83
C VAL A 424 -14.01 -10.21 -2.96
N VAL A 425 -15.23 -9.92 -2.51
CA VAL A 425 -16.36 -10.84 -2.63
C VAL A 425 -16.69 -11.09 -4.10
N VAL A 426 -16.80 -10.03 -4.91
CA VAL A 426 -17.06 -10.16 -6.36
C VAL A 426 -15.96 -10.99 -7.03
N LEU A 427 -14.68 -10.67 -6.80
CA LEU A 427 -13.58 -11.40 -7.41
C LEU A 427 -13.53 -12.86 -6.96
N TYR A 428 -13.78 -13.16 -5.68
CA TYR A 428 -13.78 -14.54 -5.20
C TYR A 428 -14.98 -15.35 -5.72
N MET A 429 -16.16 -14.72 -5.83
CA MET A 429 -17.33 -15.35 -6.47
C MET A 429 -17.05 -15.68 -7.94
N LEU A 430 -16.45 -14.77 -8.68
CA LEU A 430 -16.07 -14.98 -10.06
C LEU A 430 -14.97 -16.05 -10.21
N TRP A 431 -13.99 -16.09 -9.29
CA TRP A 431 -13.02 -17.17 -9.22
C TRP A 431 -13.70 -18.51 -9.03
N ASN A 432 -14.59 -18.63 -8.03
CA ASN A 432 -15.28 -19.88 -7.71
C ASN A 432 -16.07 -20.43 -8.90
N LYS A 433 -16.74 -19.53 -9.63
CA LYS A 433 -17.47 -19.92 -10.85
C LYS A 433 -16.55 -20.38 -11.99
N ARG A 434 -15.38 -19.73 -12.12
CA ARG A 434 -14.46 -20.02 -13.23
C ARG A 434 -13.62 -21.27 -13.00
N SER A 435 -13.26 -21.56 -11.76
CA SER A 435 -12.38 -22.68 -11.38
C SER A 435 -13.13 -23.89 -10.81
N ASP A 436 -14.47 -23.85 -10.82
CA ASP A 436 -15.33 -24.85 -10.18
C ASP A 436 -14.94 -25.18 -8.73
N ASN A 437 -14.76 -24.11 -7.93
CA ASN A 437 -14.25 -24.21 -6.55
C ASN A 437 -15.30 -24.75 -5.58
N GLN A 438 -15.42 -26.06 -5.46
CA GLN A 438 -16.37 -26.74 -4.58
C GLN A 438 -16.11 -26.46 -3.08
N GLY A 439 -14.85 -26.17 -2.70
CA GLY A 439 -14.45 -25.89 -1.31
C GLY A 439 -14.81 -24.48 -0.82
N SER A 440 -15.30 -23.59 -1.69
CA SER A 440 -15.56 -22.18 -1.37
C SER A 440 -16.56 -21.97 -0.23
N ARG A 441 -17.57 -22.84 -0.10
CA ARG A 441 -18.57 -22.80 0.97
C ARG A 441 -17.93 -22.84 2.37
N GLN A 442 -16.87 -23.63 2.54
CA GLN A 442 -16.16 -23.73 3.83
C GLN A 442 -15.46 -22.42 4.20
N VAL A 443 -14.97 -21.67 3.20
CA VAL A 443 -14.36 -20.35 3.42
C VAL A 443 -15.42 -19.37 3.94
N TYR A 444 -16.57 -19.26 3.28
CA TYR A 444 -17.66 -18.38 3.73
C TYR A 444 -18.13 -18.74 5.15
N ILE A 445 -18.35 -20.03 5.46
CA ILE A 445 -18.73 -20.49 6.79
C ILE A 445 -17.67 -20.11 7.83
N PHE A 446 -16.39 -20.26 7.50
CA PHE A 446 -15.31 -19.95 8.43
C PHE A 446 -15.22 -18.43 8.70
N TYR A 447 -15.36 -17.58 7.67
CA TYR A 447 -15.42 -16.12 7.84
C TYR A 447 -16.61 -15.71 8.71
N THR A 448 -17.79 -16.27 8.46
CA THR A 448 -18.99 -16.01 9.28
C THR A 448 -18.77 -16.41 10.74
N LYS A 449 -18.18 -17.58 11.01
CA LYS A 449 -17.81 -18.01 12.37
C LYS A 449 -16.83 -17.04 13.03
N MET A 450 -15.80 -16.57 12.31
CA MET A 450 -14.82 -15.63 12.84
C MET A 450 -15.44 -14.26 13.13
N ILE A 451 -16.34 -13.77 12.27
CA ILE A 451 -17.09 -12.52 12.51
C ILE A 451 -17.96 -12.66 13.76
N PHE A 452 -18.75 -13.74 13.87
CA PHE A 452 -19.61 -13.97 15.02
C PHE A 452 -18.82 -14.09 16.33
N PHE A 453 -17.75 -14.87 16.34
CA PHE A 453 -16.84 -14.97 17.47
C PHE A 453 -16.25 -13.60 17.86
N SER A 454 -15.80 -12.83 16.88
CA SER A 454 -15.18 -11.52 17.10
C SER A 454 -16.19 -10.49 17.62
N THR A 455 -17.46 -10.60 17.23
CA THR A 455 -18.53 -9.77 17.76
C THR A 455 -18.74 -10.02 19.27
N ALA A 456 -18.63 -11.28 19.72
CA ALA A 456 -18.68 -11.60 21.15
C ALA A 456 -17.39 -11.21 21.90
N LEU A 457 -16.24 -11.22 21.21
CA LEU A 457 -14.96 -10.85 21.79
C LEU A 457 -14.86 -9.35 22.08
N PHE A 458 -15.52 -8.50 21.28
CA PHE A 458 -15.48 -7.04 21.44
C PHE A 458 -15.96 -6.58 22.81
N PRO A 459 -17.20 -6.90 23.27
CA PRO A 459 -17.66 -6.49 24.58
C PRO A 459 -16.84 -7.11 25.72
N LEU A 460 -16.35 -8.34 25.57
CA LEU A 460 -15.52 -8.99 26.58
C LEU A 460 -14.19 -8.25 26.81
N LEU A 461 -13.48 -7.92 25.76
CA LEU A 461 -12.24 -7.16 25.85
C LEU A 461 -12.47 -5.72 26.30
N SER A 462 -13.57 -5.10 25.85
CA SER A 462 -13.96 -3.77 26.31
C SER A 462 -14.27 -3.76 27.80
N TRP A 463 -15.02 -4.73 28.29
CA TRP A 463 -15.30 -4.89 29.72
C TRP A 463 -14.01 -5.09 30.53
N PHE A 464 -13.12 -5.98 30.07
CA PHE A 464 -11.82 -6.19 30.72
C PHE A 464 -11.03 -4.90 30.81
N LYS A 465 -10.94 -4.15 29.71
CA LYS A 465 -10.23 -2.87 29.66
C LYS A 465 -10.82 -1.84 30.64
N THR A 466 -12.15 -1.71 30.70
CA THR A 466 -12.82 -0.66 31.47
C THR A 466 -13.00 -1.00 32.95
N ASN A 467 -13.06 -2.29 33.33
CA ASN A 467 -13.36 -2.70 34.70
C ASN A 467 -12.16 -3.34 35.42
N VAL A 468 -11.24 -3.99 34.68
CA VAL A 468 -10.08 -4.65 35.30
C VAL A 468 -8.84 -3.75 35.27
N LEU A 469 -8.65 -2.97 34.20
CA LEU A 469 -7.48 -2.11 34.05
C LEU A 469 -7.73 -0.67 34.55
N THR A 470 -8.66 -0.48 35.47
CA THR A 470 -9.06 0.84 36.04
C THR A 470 -7.91 1.61 36.70
N ALA A 471 -6.97 0.89 37.30
CA ALA A 471 -5.80 1.49 37.96
C ALA A 471 -4.80 2.10 36.97
N LEU A 472 -4.87 1.75 35.71
CA LEU A 472 -3.99 2.27 34.65
C LEU A 472 -4.60 3.54 34.05
N ASN A 473 -3.82 4.62 34.01
CA ASN A 473 -4.27 5.83 33.32
C ASN A 473 -3.97 5.72 31.81
N PRO A 474 -4.99 5.42 30.98
CA PRO A 474 -4.78 5.26 29.53
C PRO A 474 -4.49 6.60 28.82
N ALA A 475 -4.60 7.74 29.52
CA ALA A 475 -4.29 9.04 28.97
C ALA A 475 -2.77 9.32 28.90
N THR A 476 -1.97 8.54 29.63
CA THR A 476 -0.51 8.62 29.57
C THR A 476 0.08 7.64 28.53
N PHE A 477 1.26 7.95 28.03
CA PHE A 477 1.95 7.08 27.06
C PHE A 477 2.27 5.70 27.66
N SER A 478 2.85 5.66 28.87
CA SER A 478 3.16 4.41 29.58
C SER A 478 1.91 3.62 29.93
N GLY A 479 0.85 4.30 30.41
CA GLY A 479 -0.43 3.66 30.69
C GLY A 479 -1.07 3.06 29.45
N SER A 480 -1.04 3.75 28.30
CA SER A 480 -1.49 3.19 27.01
C SER A 480 -0.71 1.94 26.62
N ILE A 481 0.62 1.92 26.79
CA ILE A 481 1.44 0.72 26.49
C ILE A 481 1.02 -0.45 27.40
N LEU A 482 0.88 -0.21 28.70
CA LEU A 482 0.46 -1.27 29.64
C LEU A 482 -0.94 -1.81 29.31
N VAL A 483 -1.89 -0.93 28.99
CA VAL A 483 -3.24 -1.33 28.56
C VAL A 483 -3.18 -2.20 27.29
N VAL A 484 -2.37 -1.81 26.30
CA VAL A 484 -2.20 -2.58 25.06
C VAL A 484 -1.59 -3.95 25.34
N LEU A 485 -0.54 -4.02 26.17
CA LEU A 485 0.13 -5.28 26.50
C LEU A 485 -0.79 -6.23 27.28
N LEU A 486 -1.48 -5.74 28.32
CA LEU A 486 -2.35 -6.57 29.15
C LEU A 486 -3.61 -7.02 28.39
N THR A 487 -4.24 -6.13 27.63
CA THR A 487 -5.40 -6.49 26.79
C THR A 487 -4.97 -7.45 25.68
N GLY A 488 -3.79 -7.25 25.09
CA GLY A 488 -3.20 -8.15 24.09
C GLY A 488 -2.88 -9.54 24.66
N ALA A 489 -2.36 -9.61 25.89
CA ALA A 489 -2.12 -10.89 26.59
C ALA A 489 -3.45 -11.61 26.86
N THR A 490 -4.45 -10.89 27.37
CA THR A 490 -5.81 -11.44 27.60
C THR A 490 -6.44 -11.96 26.30
N PHE A 491 -6.32 -11.17 25.21
CA PHE A 491 -6.76 -11.60 23.88
C PHE A 491 -6.06 -12.89 23.45
N THR A 492 -4.74 -12.99 23.61
CA THR A 492 -3.96 -14.18 23.23
C THR A 492 -4.38 -15.41 24.04
N LEU A 493 -4.64 -15.25 25.34
CA LEU A 493 -5.16 -16.32 26.21
C LEU A 493 -6.53 -16.79 25.75
N ILE A 494 -7.47 -15.86 25.49
CA ILE A 494 -8.82 -16.19 25.00
C ILE A 494 -8.75 -16.92 23.66
N MET A 495 -7.94 -16.41 22.71
CA MET A 495 -7.75 -17.05 21.41
C MET A 495 -7.17 -18.47 21.55
N GLY A 496 -6.22 -18.66 22.46
CA GLY A 496 -5.65 -19.98 22.75
C GLY A 496 -6.67 -20.96 23.35
N LEU A 497 -7.46 -20.52 24.31
CA LEU A 497 -8.53 -21.33 24.93
C LEU A 497 -9.61 -21.71 23.92
N VAL A 498 -10.06 -20.76 23.10
CA VAL A 498 -11.07 -21.01 22.05
C VAL A 498 -10.51 -21.97 20.99
N ALA A 499 -9.26 -21.77 20.56
CA ALA A 499 -8.61 -22.65 19.60
C ALA A 499 -8.53 -24.09 20.10
N TYR A 500 -8.16 -24.26 21.37
CA TYR A 500 -8.09 -25.58 22.02
C TYR A 500 -9.48 -26.21 22.14
N SER A 501 -10.48 -25.46 22.64
CA SER A 501 -11.85 -25.96 22.89
C SER A 501 -12.59 -26.30 21.60
N LEU A 502 -12.49 -25.46 20.58
CA LEU A 502 -13.18 -25.63 19.30
C LEU A 502 -12.33 -26.36 18.24
N LYS A 503 -11.12 -26.81 18.60
CA LYS A 503 -10.19 -27.52 17.71
C LYS A 503 -10.00 -26.80 16.37
N ILE A 504 -9.83 -25.47 16.42
CA ILE A 504 -9.63 -24.64 15.23
C ILE A 504 -8.19 -24.87 14.74
N LYS A 505 -8.02 -25.70 13.71
CA LYS A 505 -6.71 -26.08 13.17
C LYS A 505 -5.87 -24.85 12.78
N GLU A 506 -6.47 -23.85 12.18
CA GLU A 506 -5.81 -22.63 11.72
C GLU A 506 -5.10 -21.87 12.86
N ILE A 507 -5.67 -21.86 14.07
CA ILE A 507 -5.07 -21.20 15.24
C ILE A 507 -4.04 -22.11 15.89
N THR A 508 -4.36 -23.41 16.06
CA THR A 508 -3.44 -24.38 16.68
C THR A 508 -2.15 -24.56 15.87
N ASP A 509 -2.23 -24.55 14.54
CA ASP A 509 -1.08 -24.63 13.65
C ASP A 509 -0.17 -23.40 13.77
N VAL A 510 -0.75 -22.20 13.83
CA VAL A 510 -0.01 -20.95 14.03
C VAL A 510 0.66 -20.94 15.40
N ALA A 511 -0.09 -21.27 16.46
CA ALA A 511 0.45 -21.36 17.82
C ALA A 511 1.59 -22.39 17.93
N GLY A 512 1.41 -23.59 17.35
CA GLY A 512 2.43 -24.63 17.32
C GLY A 512 3.72 -24.21 16.62
N LYS A 513 3.60 -23.48 15.49
CA LYS A 513 4.76 -22.93 14.79
C LYS A 513 5.48 -21.88 15.63
N ILE A 514 4.75 -20.95 16.27
CA ILE A 514 5.34 -19.92 17.14
C ILE A 514 6.10 -20.57 18.29
N VAL A 515 5.49 -21.55 18.99
CA VAL A 515 6.14 -22.27 20.10
C VAL A 515 7.41 -22.98 19.63
N THR A 516 7.39 -23.59 18.45
CA THR A 516 8.57 -24.28 17.87
C THR A 516 9.69 -23.28 17.55
N TYR A 517 9.35 -22.11 17.01
CA TYR A 517 10.31 -21.03 16.74
C TYR A 517 10.94 -20.49 18.02
N VAL A 518 10.12 -20.20 19.04
CA VAL A 518 10.60 -19.71 20.35
C VAL A 518 11.50 -20.76 21.02
N LYS A 519 11.12 -22.04 21.02
CA LYS A 519 11.98 -23.11 21.54
C LYS A 519 13.33 -23.17 20.82
N ARG A 520 13.35 -23.04 19.50
CA ARG A 520 14.62 -23.03 18.73
C ARG A 520 15.48 -21.79 18.99
N ALA A 521 14.85 -20.64 19.30
CA ALA A 521 15.56 -19.40 19.62
C ALA A 521 16.15 -19.40 21.04
N VAL A 522 15.51 -20.11 21.99
CA VAL A 522 15.90 -20.17 23.41
C VAL A 522 16.88 -21.31 23.67
N THR A 523 16.90 -22.35 22.84
CA THR A 523 17.91 -23.45 22.92
C THR A 523 18.89 -23.33 21.74
N PRO A 524 19.94 -22.50 21.84
CA PRO A 524 21.02 -22.53 20.87
C PRO A 524 21.71 -23.91 20.92
N ARG A 525 21.91 -24.51 19.72
CA ARG A 525 22.73 -25.72 19.58
C ARG A 525 24.19 -25.37 19.78
#